data_d465897b45ce08ea1b834c7e1a4bb80b
#
_entry.id   d465897b45ce08ea1b834c7e1a4bb80b
#
_cell.length_a   1.000
_cell.length_b   1.000
_cell.length_c   1.000
_cell.angle_alpha   90.00
_cell.angle_beta   90.00
_cell.angle_gamma   90.00
#
_symmetry.space_group_name_H-M   'P 1'
#
loop_
_entity.id
_entity.type
_entity.pdbx_description
1 polymer ?
#
loop_
_entity_poly.entity_id
_entity_poly.type
_entity_poly.pdbx_seq_one_letter_code
_entity_poly.pdbx_strand_id
1 'polypeptide(L)'
;MNQEEKIKFGLEQLVKGNFDVVDEIFSTDYLAHAGDKDYKGHGFIKRFARQLRRAIPDIRIVKIEFLAQAGDTVTWQRIFTGTHEENMMGIPPSGKKVKWIEMVVTRFKDKKIAEEWVVSELAGELALKL
;
A
#
# COMPACT_ATOMS: atom_id res chain seq x y z
N MET A 1 18.22 -0.40 9.18
CA MET A 1 17.34 0.57 8.48
C MET A 1 16.58 1.40 9.51
N ASN A 2 16.46 2.69 9.28
CA ASN A 2 15.58 3.56 10.06
C ASN A 2 14.11 3.37 9.63
N GLN A 3 13.18 4.10 10.25
CA GLN A 3 11.74 3.97 9.97
C GLN A 3 11.41 4.26 8.51
N GLU A 4 11.90 5.36 7.95
CA GLU A 4 11.61 5.73 6.56
C GLU A 4 12.18 4.72 5.58
N GLU A 5 13.39 4.23 5.84
CA GLU A 5 14.01 3.19 5.01
C GLU A 5 13.21 1.89 5.02
N LYS A 6 12.66 1.49 6.18
CA LYS A 6 11.81 0.29 6.29
C LYS A 6 10.52 0.44 5.51
N ILE A 7 9.88 1.60 5.59
CA ILE A 7 8.66 1.90 4.84
C ILE A 7 8.94 1.77 3.34
N LYS A 8 9.97 2.44 2.87
CA LYS A 8 10.34 2.43 1.44
C LYS A 8 10.70 1.04 0.97
N PHE A 9 11.55 0.34 1.69
CA PHE A 9 11.97 -1.02 1.36
C PHE A 9 10.77 -1.97 1.31
N GLY A 10 9.91 -1.95 2.33
CA GLY A 10 8.73 -2.79 2.40
C GLY A 10 7.80 -2.58 1.22
N LEU A 11 7.51 -1.31 0.89
CA LEU A 11 6.64 -0.98 -0.23
C LEU A 11 7.23 -1.43 -1.56
N GLU A 12 8.52 -1.16 -1.79
CA GLU A 12 9.21 -1.56 -3.02
C GLU A 12 9.17 -3.07 -3.22
N GLN A 13 9.41 -3.84 -2.16
CA GLN A 13 9.37 -5.29 -2.23
C GLN A 13 7.96 -5.82 -2.52
N LEU A 14 6.93 -5.27 -1.89
CA LEU A 14 5.54 -5.65 -2.14
C LEU A 14 5.15 -5.39 -3.60
N VAL A 15 5.52 -4.24 -4.14
CA VAL A 15 5.24 -3.87 -5.54
C VAL A 15 5.93 -4.83 -6.51
N LYS A 16 7.12 -5.32 -6.16
CA LYS A 16 7.85 -6.32 -6.95
C LYS A 16 7.31 -7.75 -6.81
N GLY A 17 6.45 -7.99 -5.83
CA GLY A 17 5.91 -9.31 -5.56
C GLY A 17 6.73 -10.15 -4.59
N ASN A 18 7.68 -9.56 -3.89
CA ASN A 18 8.51 -10.24 -2.88
C ASN A 18 7.80 -10.20 -1.52
N PHE A 19 6.81 -11.07 -1.34
CA PHE A 19 5.92 -11.02 -0.16
C PHE A 19 6.57 -11.51 1.13
N ASP A 20 7.74 -12.13 1.08
CA ASP A 20 8.49 -12.54 2.27
C ASP A 20 8.89 -11.33 3.13
N VAL A 21 8.96 -10.15 2.54
CA VAL A 21 9.24 -8.90 3.26
C VAL A 21 8.23 -8.63 4.37
N VAL A 22 7.02 -9.14 4.23
CA VAL A 22 5.96 -8.93 5.22
C VAL A 22 6.37 -9.46 6.58
N ASP A 23 7.01 -10.63 6.61
CA ASP A 23 7.45 -11.26 7.86
C ASP A 23 8.59 -10.48 8.53
N GLU A 24 9.39 -9.75 7.75
CA GLU A 24 10.52 -8.96 8.25
C GLU A 24 10.11 -7.57 8.73
N ILE A 25 9.26 -6.90 7.98
CA ILE A 25 8.98 -5.46 8.14
C ILE A 25 7.72 -5.20 8.95
N PHE A 26 6.72 -6.07 8.85
CA PHE A 26 5.42 -5.85 9.49
C PHE A 26 5.26 -6.71 10.74
N SER A 27 4.62 -6.14 11.76
CA SER A 27 4.28 -6.87 12.98
C SER A 27 3.25 -7.96 12.68
N THR A 28 3.28 -9.07 13.41
CA THR A 28 2.30 -10.15 13.26
C THR A 28 0.89 -9.69 13.63
N ASP A 29 0.77 -8.69 14.50
CA ASP A 29 -0.51 -8.10 14.91
C ASP A 29 -0.83 -6.80 14.15
N TYR A 30 -0.30 -6.66 12.94
CA TYR A 30 -0.51 -5.50 12.07
C TYR A 30 -2.00 -5.19 11.91
N LEU A 31 -2.33 -3.90 11.99
CA LEU A 31 -3.69 -3.39 11.83
C LEU A 31 -3.70 -2.24 10.83
N ALA A 32 -4.52 -2.35 9.78
CA ALA A 32 -4.71 -1.29 8.81
C ALA A 32 -6.13 -0.72 8.93
N HIS A 33 -6.19 0.61 8.92
CA HIS A 33 -7.45 1.36 8.86
C HIS A 33 -7.58 1.97 7.47
N ALA A 34 -8.61 1.55 6.72
CA ALA A 34 -8.86 2.05 5.38
C ALA A 34 -10.35 2.35 5.23
N GLY A 35 -10.69 3.63 5.13
CA GLY A 35 -12.08 4.06 5.18
C GLY A 35 -12.68 3.78 6.55
N ASP A 36 -13.82 3.09 6.57
CA ASP A 36 -14.52 2.69 7.79
C ASP A 36 -14.21 1.24 8.21
N LYS A 37 -13.22 0.61 7.58
CA LYS A 37 -12.91 -0.81 7.79
C LYS A 37 -11.52 -0.99 8.36
N ASP A 38 -11.37 -2.03 9.18
CA ASP A 38 -10.11 -2.47 9.74
C ASP A 38 -9.72 -3.82 9.16
N TYR A 39 -8.44 -3.98 8.88
CA TYR A 39 -7.88 -5.22 8.32
C TYR A 39 -6.67 -5.64 9.15
N LYS A 40 -6.56 -6.93 9.43
CA LYS A 40 -5.54 -7.45 10.35
C LYS A 40 -4.60 -8.47 9.71
N GLY A 41 -3.33 -8.40 10.15
CA GLY A 41 -2.34 -9.46 10.00
C GLY A 41 -1.65 -9.52 8.65
N HIS A 42 -0.65 -10.38 8.60
CA HIS A 42 0.17 -10.59 7.41
C HIS A 42 -0.63 -11.13 6.23
N GLY A 43 -1.62 -11.98 6.51
CA GLY A 43 -2.48 -12.56 5.46
C GLY A 43 -3.20 -11.50 4.65
N PHE A 44 -3.72 -10.46 5.30
CA PHE A 44 -4.37 -9.35 4.62
C PHE A 44 -3.39 -8.64 3.67
N ILE A 45 -2.20 -8.29 4.18
CA ILE A 45 -1.19 -7.57 3.38
C ILE A 45 -0.85 -8.36 2.12
N LYS A 46 -0.59 -9.65 2.28
CA LYS A 46 -0.21 -10.53 1.16
C LYS A 46 -1.35 -10.69 0.15
N ARG A 47 -2.59 -10.87 0.62
CA ARG A 47 -3.76 -11.01 -0.27
C ARG A 47 -4.01 -9.74 -1.05
N PHE A 48 -3.98 -8.59 -0.38
CA PHE A 48 -4.20 -7.30 -1.03
C PHE A 48 -3.12 -7.00 -2.07
N ALA A 49 -1.86 -7.23 -1.73
CA ALA A 49 -0.74 -7.02 -2.66
C ALA A 49 -0.84 -7.93 -3.88
N ARG A 50 -1.24 -9.21 -3.71
CA ARG A 50 -1.45 -10.12 -4.83
C ARG A 50 -2.59 -9.65 -5.73
N GLN A 51 -3.71 -9.24 -5.14
CA GLN A 51 -4.86 -8.75 -5.90
C GLN A 51 -4.49 -7.50 -6.70
N LEU A 52 -3.79 -6.57 -6.10
CA LEU A 52 -3.36 -5.34 -6.74
C LEU A 52 -2.43 -5.63 -7.92
N ARG A 53 -1.46 -6.52 -7.73
CA ARG A 53 -0.53 -6.91 -8.81
C ARG A 53 -1.21 -7.68 -9.93
N ARG A 54 -2.26 -8.44 -9.64
CA ARG A 54 -3.05 -9.14 -10.65
C ARG A 54 -3.89 -8.16 -11.45
N ALA A 55 -4.51 -7.21 -10.78
CA ALA A 55 -5.38 -6.22 -11.43
C ALA A 55 -4.59 -5.17 -12.21
N ILE A 56 -3.41 -4.80 -11.72
CA ILE A 56 -2.55 -3.79 -12.33
C ILE A 56 -1.12 -4.37 -12.42
N PRO A 57 -0.88 -5.27 -13.41
CA PRO A 57 0.39 -6.03 -13.47
C PRO A 57 1.63 -5.18 -13.68
N ASP A 58 1.49 -4.02 -14.32
CA ASP A 58 2.57 -3.07 -14.57
C ASP A 58 2.65 -1.98 -13.49
N ILE A 59 2.07 -2.22 -12.32
CA ILE A 59 2.10 -1.25 -11.22
C ILE A 59 3.53 -0.84 -10.89
N ARG A 60 3.74 0.46 -10.72
CA ARG A 60 5.02 1.00 -10.27
C ARG A 60 4.82 2.19 -9.35
N ILE A 61 5.80 2.40 -8.49
CA ILE A 61 5.85 3.56 -7.61
C ILE A 61 6.37 4.74 -8.43
N VAL A 62 5.59 5.83 -8.47
CA VAL A 62 5.99 7.09 -9.09
C VAL A 62 6.79 7.93 -8.11
N LYS A 63 6.32 7.98 -6.84
CA LYS A 63 6.93 8.82 -5.81
C LYS A 63 6.60 8.30 -4.42
N ILE A 64 7.56 8.43 -3.53
CA ILE A 64 7.38 8.30 -2.08
C ILE A 64 7.88 9.61 -1.47
N GLU A 65 7.05 10.26 -0.64
CA GLU A 65 7.42 11.50 0.01
C GLU A 65 7.10 11.41 1.50
N PHE A 66 8.13 11.57 2.34
CA PHE A 66 7.98 11.59 3.79
C PHE A 66 7.70 13.02 4.23
N LEU A 67 6.55 13.22 4.89
CA LEU A 67 6.06 14.56 5.22
C LEU A 67 6.37 14.96 6.66
N ALA A 68 6.29 14.01 7.59
CA ALA A 68 6.54 14.27 9.01
C ALA A 68 6.89 13.00 9.74
N GLN A 69 7.65 13.12 10.81
CA GLN A 69 7.98 12.02 11.72
C GLN A 69 7.92 12.52 13.15
N ALA A 70 7.25 11.78 14.02
CA ALA A 70 7.14 12.08 15.44
C ALA A 70 7.18 10.76 16.23
N GLY A 71 8.33 10.51 16.90
CA GLY A 71 8.52 9.29 17.67
C GLY A 71 8.44 8.03 16.79
N ASP A 72 7.45 7.19 17.06
CA ASP A 72 7.23 5.94 16.33
C ASP A 72 6.28 6.08 15.13
N THR A 73 5.90 7.30 14.78
CA THR A 73 4.89 7.58 13.76
C THR A 73 5.48 8.38 12.60
N VAL A 74 5.20 7.94 11.37
CA VAL A 74 5.63 8.60 10.14
C VAL A 74 4.41 8.87 9.28
N THR A 75 4.26 10.13 8.84
CA THR A 75 3.23 10.54 7.87
C THR A 75 3.88 10.70 6.51
N TRP A 76 3.32 10.04 5.50
CA TRP A 76 3.92 10.03 4.18
C TRP A 76 2.89 9.87 3.08
N GLN A 77 3.34 10.12 1.85
CA GLN A 77 2.52 10.02 0.65
C GLN A 77 3.20 9.09 -0.33
N ARG A 78 2.38 8.33 -1.05
CA ARG A 78 2.86 7.47 -2.13
C ARG A 78 1.98 7.65 -3.37
N ILE A 79 2.60 7.60 -4.53
CA ILE A 79 1.91 7.74 -5.82
C ILE A 79 2.27 6.53 -6.67
N PHE A 80 1.25 5.89 -7.22
CA PHE A 80 1.39 4.75 -8.11
C PHE A 80 0.80 5.02 -9.47
N THR A 81 1.24 4.24 -10.46
CA THR A 81 0.62 4.20 -11.79
C THR A 81 0.65 2.77 -12.32
N GLY A 82 -0.23 2.47 -13.26
CA GLY A 82 -0.28 1.19 -13.94
C GLY A 82 -1.55 1.09 -14.78
N THR A 83 -1.72 -0.05 -15.45
CA THR A 83 -2.85 -0.31 -16.36
C THR A 83 -3.84 -1.26 -15.69
N HIS A 84 -5.12 -0.89 -15.68
CA HIS A 84 -6.18 -1.67 -15.04
C HIS A 84 -6.63 -2.81 -15.96
N GLU A 85 -6.14 -4.02 -15.70
CA GLU A 85 -6.30 -5.19 -16.57
C GLU A 85 -7.30 -6.22 -16.06
N GLU A 86 -7.57 -6.28 -14.74
CA GLU A 86 -8.53 -7.19 -14.12
C GLU A 86 -9.37 -6.48 -13.07
N ASN A 87 -10.45 -7.12 -12.62
CA ASN A 87 -11.34 -6.58 -11.59
C ASN A 87 -10.54 -6.21 -10.32
N MET A 88 -10.85 -5.04 -9.78
CA MET A 88 -10.28 -4.56 -8.54
C MET A 88 -11.38 -3.88 -7.71
N MET A 89 -11.59 -4.34 -6.50
CA MET A 89 -12.61 -3.80 -5.58
C MET A 89 -14.00 -3.73 -6.22
N GLY A 90 -14.36 -4.72 -7.03
CA GLY A 90 -15.64 -4.76 -7.73
C GLY A 90 -15.72 -3.88 -8.98
N ILE A 91 -14.65 -3.20 -9.34
CA ILE A 91 -14.60 -2.33 -10.53
C ILE A 91 -14.01 -3.13 -11.70
N PRO A 92 -14.74 -3.28 -12.82
CA PRO A 92 -14.24 -4.03 -13.97
C PRO A 92 -13.07 -3.32 -14.66
N PRO A 93 -12.22 -4.07 -15.36
CA PRO A 93 -11.03 -3.49 -16.01
C PRO A 93 -11.41 -2.55 -17.14
N SER A 94 -10.75 -1.40 -17.21
CA SER A 94 -10.90 -0.43 -18.30
C SER A 94 -9.86 -0.63 -19.41
N GLY A 95 -8.76 -1.34 -19.11
CA GLY A 95 -7.60 -1.44 -20.00
C GLY A 95 -6.82 -0.14 -20.11
N LYS A 96 -7.12 0.85 -19.28
CA LYS A 96 -6.51 2.18 -19.34
C LYS A 96 -5.49 2.38 -18.22
N LYS A 97 -4.54 3.28 -18.47
CA LYS A 97 -3.57 3.68 -17.46
C LYS A 97 -4.24 4.53 -16.39
N VAL A 98 -3.94 4.23 -15.12
CA VAL A 98 -4.41 4.98 -13.97
C VAL A 98 -3.24 5.46 -13.13
N LYS A 99 -3.43 6.56 -12.43
CA LYS A 99 -2.45 7.11 -11.48
C LYS A 99 -3.23 7.52 -10.23
N TRP A 100 -2.76 7.13 -9.06
CA TRP A 100 -3.47 7.46 -7.82
C TRP A 100 -2.51 7.79 -6.70
N ILE A 101 -2.99 8.60 -5.76
CA ILE A 101 -2.25 9.05 -4.59
C ILE A 101 -2.83 8.36 -3.36
N GLU A 102 -1.97 8.03 -2.41
CA GLU A 102 -2.36 7.54 -1.10
C GLU A 102 -1.63 8.33 -0.01
N MET A 103 -2.38 8.74 1.01
CA MET A 103 -1.83 9.34 2.21
C MET A 103 -1.81 8.28 3.30
N VAL A 104 -0.67 8.14 3.98
CA VAL A 104 -0.46 7.06 4.95
C VAL A 104 0.12 7.62 6.23
N VAL A 105 -0.40 7.14 7.35
CA VAL A 105 0.25 7.31 8.65
C VAL A 105 0.67 5.92 9.10
N THR A 106 1.96 5.74 9.37
CA THR A 106 2.55 4.46 9.77
C THR A 106 3.06 4.56 11.19
N ARG A 107 2.61 3.66 12.06
CA ARG A 107 3.09 3.54 13.44
C ARG A 107 3.91 2.28 13.61
N PHE A 108 5.08 2.43 14.20
CA PHE A 108 5.99 1.33 14.52
C PHE A 108 5.80 0.85 15.95
N LYS A 109 6.04 -0.43 16.16
CA LYS A 109 6.14 -1.06 17.47
C LYS A 109 7.22 -2.13 17.40
N ASP A 110 8.17 -2.09 18.34
CA ASP A 110 9.29 -3.04 18.37
C ASP A 110 10.01 -3.12 17.01
N LYS A 111 10.24 -1.96 16.41
CA LYS A 111 10.97 -1.79 15.14
C LYS A 111 10.26 -2.38 13.91
N LYS A 112 8.98 -2.73 14.04
CA LYS A 112 8.16 -3.23 12.93
C LYS A 112 6.95 -2.34 12.70
N ILE A 113 6.46 -2.32 11.46
CA ILE A 113 5.23 -1.59 11.12
C ILE A 113 4.06 -2.32 11.77
N ALA A 114 3.39 -1.67 12.73
CA ALA A 114 2.34 -2.28 13.53
C ALA A 114 0.95 -1.80 13.16
N GLU A 115 0.81 -0.55 12.73
CA GLU A 115 -0.50 0.03 12.43
C GLU A 115 -0.37 1.09 11.36
N GLU A 116 -1.35 1.12 10.45
CA GLU A 116 -1.38 2.12 9.40
C GLU A 116 -2.78 2.66 9.17
N TRP A 117 -2.86 3.95 8.88
CA TRP A 117 -4.07 4.62 8.41
C TRP A 117 -3.82 5.02 6.97
N VAL A 118 -4.71 4.59 6.06
CA VAL A 118 -4.53 4.79 4.62
C VAL A 118 -5.76 5.47 4.04
N VAL A 119 -5.55 6.58 3.33
CA VAL A 119 -6.56 7.21 2.49
C VAL A 119 -6.07 7.09 1.05
N SER A 120 -6.83 6.40 0.20
CA SER A 120 -6.44 6.09 -1.17
C SER A 120 -7.45 6.61 -2.17
N GLU A 121 -6.95 7.15 -3.28
CA GLU A 121 -7.76 7.57 -4.42
C GLU A 121 -8.01 6.43 -5.42
N LEU A 122 -7.50 5.22 -5.17
CA LEU A 122 -7.51 4.13 -6.15
C LEU A 122 -8.89 3.84 -6.71
N ALA A 123 -9.88 3.59 -5.85
CA ALA A 123 -11.23 3.24 -6.30
C ALA A 123 -11.84 4.31 -7.18
N GLY A 124 -11.71 5.59 -6.79
CA GLY A 124 -12.20 6.72 -7.56
C GLY A 124 -11.53 6.82 -8.92
N GLU A 125 -10.23 6.67 -8.97
CA GLU A 125 -9.48 6.74 -10.24
C GLU A 125 -9.83 5.58 -11.18
N LEU A 126 -10.01 4.37 -10.64
CA LEU A 126 -10.46 3.24 -11.46
C LEU A 126 -11.85 3.48 -12.05
N ALA A 127 -12.76 4.00 -11.24
CA ALA A 127 -14.15 4.29 -11.67
C ALA A 127 -14.21 5.39 -12.74
N LEU A 128 -13.36 6.42 -12.63
CA LEU A 128 -13.33 7.52 -13.60
C LEU A 128 -12.86 7.09 -14.99
N LYS A 129 -12.19 5.96 -15.11
CA LYS A 129 -11.66 5.46 -16.39
C LYS A 129 -12.62 4.50 -17.12
N LEU A 130 -13.71 4.14 -16.50
CA LEU A 130 -14.68 3.22 -17.12
C LEU A 130 -15.37 3.83 -18.33
#